data_d845a7daa9ed14fb045560e98570e329
#
_entry.id   d845a7daa9ed14fb045560e98570e329
#
_cell.length_a   1.000
_cell.length_b   1.000
_cell.length_c   1.000
_cell.angle_alpha   90.00
_cell.angle_beta   90.00
_cell.angle_gamma   90.00
#
_symmetry.space_group_name_H-M   'P 1'
#
loop_
_entity.id
_entity.type
_entity.pdbx_description
1 polymer ?
#
loop_
_entity_poly.entity_id
_entity_poly.type
_entity_poly.pdbx_seq_one_letter_code
_entity_poly.pdbx_strand_id
1 'polypeptide(L)'
;AIARTIPFMDAVEPAQEVRHMLLDLIHAAEEFIYIENQFASREEIAEALNQQLKRKPQLKVLVVSSYEPKGTMECEAYWAGRIDFKNIVENGVRPDRIRITHSSAQPGSGDAALKRIHSKLMTIDDRYLVIGSSNFSNRSMTLDTECDLIFAADSEPQRAAIAHLRNDLLAEHTSLSIAQVERILQQAQCIDGLLQAKSNNQYHLSE
;
A
#
# COMPACT_ATOMS: atom_id res chain seq x y z
N ALA A 1 2.24 -18.46 5.12
CA ALA A 1 3.07 -18.93 3.99
C ALA A 1 4.27 -18.02 3.78
N ILE A 2 5.19 -18.41 2.93
CA ILE A 2 6.36 -17.62 2.52
C ILE A 2 6.35 -17.58 0.99
N ALA A 3 6.61 -16.40 0.42
CA ALA A 3 6.79 -16.20 -1.01
C ALA A 3 8.16 -15.56 -1.28
N ARG A 4 8.82 -15.94 -2.36
CA ARG A 4 10.17 -15.50 -2.70
C ARG A 4 10.22 -14.93 -4.11
N THR A 5 11.10 -13.96 -4.31
CA THR A 5 11.67 -13.65 -5.62
C THR A 5 13.11 -14.12 -5.62
N ILE A 6 13.48 -14.98 -6.55
CA ILE A 6 14.84 -15.43 -6.79
C ILE A 6 15.13 -15.19 -8.27
N PRO A 7 16.06 -14.29 -8.60
CA PRO A 7 16.41 -14.02 -9.97
C PRO A 7 17.12 -15.22 -10.61
N PHE A 8 17.23 -15.23 -11.93
CA PHE A 8 18.03 -16.21 -12.62
C PHE A 8 19.52 -16.07 -12.19
N MET A 9 20.06 -17.12 -11.61
CA MET A 9 21.46 -17.23 -11.22
C MET A 9 21.95 -18.64 -11.53
N ASP A 10 23.25 -18.77 -11.82
CA ASP A 10 23.84 -20.09 -12.04
C ASP A 10 23.59 -21.03 -10.86
N ALA A 11 23.11 -22.23 -11.14
CA ALA A 11 22.79 -23.29 -10.17
C ALA A 11 21.64 -23.01 -9.17
N VAL A 12 20.84 -21.98 -9.38
CA VAL A 12 19.64 -21.69 -8.56
C VAL A 12 18.41 -21.57 -9.46
N GLU A 13 17.35 -22.31 -9.17
CA GLU A 13 16.09 -22.19 -9.87
C GLU A 13 15.44 -20.83 -9.57
N PRO A 14 15.05 -20.05 -10.59
CA PRO A 14 14.40 -18.77 -10.40
C PRO A 14 12.99 -18.94 -9.80
N ALA A 15 12.57 -18.01 -8.96
CA ALA A 15 11.24 -17.99 -8.38
C ALA A 15 10.59 -16.60 -8.50
N GLN A 16 9.31 -16.56 -8.84
CA GLN A 16 8.48 -15.36 -8.88
C GLN A 16 7.25 -15.51 -7.98
N GLU A 17 7.44 -16.15 -6.84
CA GLU A 17 6.35 -16.47 -5.91
C GLU A 17 5.70 -15.19 -5.35
N VAL A 18 6.50 -14.15 -5.05
CA VAL A 18 5.99 -12.86 -4.56
C VAL A 18 5.04 -12.23 -5.58
N ARG A 19 5.44 -12.17 -6.85
CA ARG A 19 4.63 -11.60 -7.91
C ARG A 19 3.27 -12.30 -8.03
N HIS A 20 3.28 -13.63 -8.10
CA HIS A 20 2.04 -14.42 -8.22
C HIS A 20 1.16 -14.25 -6.99
N MET A 21 1.73 -14.35 -5.80
CA MET A 21 1.05 -14.16 -4.53
C MET A 21 0.35 -12.80 -4.44
N LEU A 22 1.04 -11.70 -4.78
CA LEU A 22 0.44 -10.36 -4.76
C LEU A 22 -0.74 -10.24 -5.73
N LEU A 23 -0.61 -10.76 -6.94
CA LEU A 23 -1.69 -10.75 -7.93
C LEU A 23 -2.91 -11.57 -7.46
N ASP A 24 -2.68 -12.77 -6.93
CA ASP A 24 -3.75 -13.63 -6.41
C ASP A 24 -4.49 -12.97 -5.24
N LEU A 25 -3.76 -12.36 -4.32
CA LEU A 25 -4.35 -11.67 -3.17
C LEU A 25 -5.13 -10.42 -3.59
N ILE A 26 -4.63 -9.63 -4.54
CA ILE A 26 -5.37 -8.48 -5.10
C ILE A 26 -6.68 -8.95 -5.76
N HIS A 27 -6.64 -10.02 -6.54
CA HIS A 27 -7.82 -10.58 -7.18
C HIS A 27 -8.83 -11.20 -6.20
N ALA A 28 -8.38 -11.59 -5.00
CA ALA A 28 -9.25 -12.10 -3.94
C ALA A 28 -9.92 -11.00 -3.10
N ALA A 29 -9.50 -9.74 -3.23
CA ALA A 29 -10.00 -8.63 -2.44
C ALA A 29 -11.47 -8.28 -2.74
N GLU A 30 -12.25 -8.04 -1.68
CA GLU A 30 -13.68 -7.74 -1.75
C GLU A 30 -14.03 -6.32 -1.27
N GLU A 31 -13.41 -5.84 -0.19
CA GLU A 31 -13.84 -4.65 0.55
C GLU A 31 -12.76 -3.57 0.67
N PHE A 32 -11.57 -3.93 1.17
CA PHE A 32 -10.53 -2.94 1.46
C PHE A 32 -9.12 -3.51 1.32
N ILE A 33 -8.30 -2.82 0.53
CA ILE A 33 -6.85 -3.06 0.45
C ILE A 33 -6.14 -1.84 1.05
N TYR A 34 -5.32 -2.06 2.06
CA TYR A 34 -4.36 -1.10 2.57
C TYR A 34 -2.94 -1.52 2.21
N ILE A 35 -2.17 -0.59 1.68
CA ILE A 35 -0.80 -0.83 1.22
C ILE A 35 0.13 0.22 1.80
N GLU A 36 1.21 -0.22 2.45
CA GLU A 36 2.41 0.58 2.65
C GLU A 36 3.54 0.03 1.82
N ASN A 37 4.05 0.84 0.91
CA ASN A 37 5.18 0.41 0.09
C ASN A 37 6.03 1.61 -0.32
N GLN A 38 7.34 1.46 -0.23
CA GLN A 38 8.27 2.52 -0.59
C GLN A 38 8.09 2.97 -2.04
N PHE A 39 7.91 2.02 -2.96
CA PHE A 39 7.76 2.28 -4.39
C PHE A 39 6.48 1.65 -4.94
N ALA A 40 5.60 2.45 -5.49
CA ALA A 40 4.42 2.02 -6.22
C ALA A 40 4.62 2.36 -7.71
N SER A 41 5.30 1.48 -8.46
CA SER A 41 5.73 1.71 -9.85
C SER A 41 5.59 0.50 -10.77
N ARG A 42 5.11 -0.65 -10.28
CA ARG A 42 4.90 -1.85 -11.10
C ARG A 42 3.56 -1.78 -11.81
N GLU A 43 3.55 -1.62 -13.13
CA GLU A 43 2.34 -1.54 -13.96
C GLU A 43 1.39 -2.71 -13.73
N GLU A 44 1.89 -3.94 -13.72
CA GLU A 44 1.09 -5.14 -13.54
C GLU A 44 0.29 -5.15 -12.22
N ILE A 45 0.88 -4.63 -11.14
CA ILE A 45 0.17 -4.46 -9.85
C ILE A 45 -0.91 -3.37 -9.98
N ALA A 46 -0.61 -2.27 -10.67
CA ALA A 46 -1.59 -1.21 -10.94
C ALA A 46 -2.78 -1.72 -11.78
N GLU A 47 -2.50 -2.51 -12.81
CA GLU A 47 -3.53 -3.14 -13.65
C GLU A 47 -4.41 -4.11 -12.85
N ALA A 48 -3.81 -4.96 -12.02
CA ALA A 48 -4.55 -5.89 -11.16
C ALA A 48 -5.47 -5.14 -10.18
N LEU A 49 -4.98 -4.07 -9.54
CA LEU A 49 -5.77 -3.20 -8.67
C LEU A 49 -6.92 -2.53 -9.43
N ASN A 50 -6.65 -1.97 -10.62
CA ASN A 50 -7.66 -1.34 -11.46
C ASN A 50 -8.76 -2.32 -11.89
N GLN A 51 -8.37 -3.52 -12.35
CA GLN A 51 -9.30 -4.56 -12.75
C GLN A 51 -10.18 -5.00 -11.57
N GLN A 52 -9.58 -5.18 -10.39
CA GLN A 52 -10.32 -5.59 -9.20
C GLN A 52 -11.26 -4.48 -8.71
N LEU A 53 -10.84 -3.22 -8.73
CA LEU A 53 -11.69 -2.07 -8.44
C LEU A 53 -12.89 -1.98 -9.39
N LYS A 54 -12.72 -2.26 -10.68
CA LYS A 54 -13.82 -2.30 -11.66
C LYS A 54 -14.76 -3.48 -11.43
N ARG A 55 -14.21 -4.65 -11.06
CA ARG A 55 -14.97 -5.88 -10.80
C ARG A 55 -15.78 -5.80 -9.50
N LYS A 56 -15.27 -5.12 -8.48
CA LYS A 56 -15.85 -5.01 -7.13
C LYS A 56 -16.22 -3.56 -6.81
N PRO A 57 -17.45 -3.12 -7.04
CA PRO A 57 -17.85 -1.72 -6.85
C PRO A 57 -17.69 -1.18 -5.43
N GLN A 58 -17.72 -2.05 -4.40
CA GLN A 58 -17.52 -1.68 -3.00
C GLN A 58 -16.05 -1.60 -2.59
N LEU A 59 -15.16 -2.25 -3.33
CA LEU A 59 -13.72 -2.29 -3.00
C LEU A 59 -13.12 -0.90 -2.95
N LYS A 60 -12.32 -0.65 -1.94
CA LYS A 60 -11.52 0.57 -1.77
C LYS A 60 -10.04 0.21 -1.60
N VAL A 61 -9.18 1.08 -2.07
CA VAL A 61 -7.73 0.90 -2.01
C VAL A 61 -7.08 2.17 -1.49
N LEU A 62 -6.27 2.06 -0.45
CA LEU A 62 -5.44 3.15 0.06
C LEU A 62 -3.97 2.73 0.03
N VAL A 63 -3.18 3.48 -0.70
CA VAL A 63 -1.74 3.30 -0.79
C VAL A 63 -1.04 4.43 -0.07
N VAL A 64 -0.18 4.11 0.90
CA VAL A 64 0.75 5.05 1.54
C VAL A 64 2.15 4.72 1.06
N SER A 65 2.78 5.65 0.37
CA SER A 65 4.09 5.46 -0.26
C SER A 65 5.03 6.61 0.09
N SER A 66 6.33 6.42 -0.06
CA SER A 66 7.28 7.51 0.16
C SER A 66 7.10 8.62 -0.87
N TYR A 67 7.22 9.85 -0.40
CA TYR A 67 7.52 10.99 -1.25
C TYR A 67 9.05 11.13 -1.33
N GLU A 68 9.65 10.72 -2.43
CA GLU A 68 11.09 10.87 -2.64
C GLU A 68 11.35 12.24 -3.32
N PRO A 69 12.15 13.13 -2.71
CA PRO A 69 12.48 14.41 -3.34
C PRO A 69 13.28 14.19 -4.63
N LYS A 70 13.00 14.98 -5.65
CA LYS A 70 13.71 14.96 -6.93
C LYS A 70 15.21 15.27 -6.71
N GLY A 71 16.11 14.59 -7.42
CA GLY A 71 17.52 14.95 -7.37
C GLY A 71 18.53 13.90 -7.84
N THR A 72 18.09 12.66 -8.11
CA THR A 72 18.94 11.64 -8.72
C THR A 72 18.21 10.97 -9.88
N MET A 73 18.92 10.40 -10.87
CA MET A 73 18.30 9.66 -11.96
C MET A 73 17.42 8.51 -11.48
N GLU A 74 17.79 7.88 -10.37
CA GLU A 74 17.02 6.83 -9.75
C GLU A 74 15.65 7.36 -9.23
N CYS A 75 15.66 8.50 -8.54
CA CYS A 75 14.43 9.16 -8.09
C CYS A 75 13.53 9.57 -9.26
N GLU A 76 14.08 10.05 -10.36
CA GLU A 76 13.29 10.43 -11.54
C GLU A 76 12.61 9.22 -12.21
N ALA A 77 13.31 8.09 -12.29
CA ALA A 77 12.73 6.85 -12.81
C ALA A 77 11.58 6.33 -11.92
N TYR A 78 11.73 6.40 -10.59
CA TYR A 78 10.66 6.03 -9.66
C TYR A 78 9.48 6.99 -9.74
N TRP A 79 9.71 8.28 -9.94
CA TRP A 79 8.64 9.26 -10.14
C TRP A 79 7.82 8.99 -11.40
N ALA A 80 8.49 8.71 -12.52
CA ALA A 80 7.80 8.35 -13.76
C ALA A 80 6.94 7.10 -13.55
N GLY A 81 7.52 6.03 -12.99
CA GLY A 81 6.78 4.81 -12.70
C GLY A 81 5.62 4.99 -11.72
N ARG A 82 5.75 5.90 -10.74
CA ARG A 82 4.65 6.24 -9.82
C ARG A 82 3.51 6.97 -10.52
N ILE A 83 3.82 7.89 -11.43
CA ILE A 83 2.81 8.60 -12.23
C ILE A 83 2.06 7.60 -13.11
N ASP A 84 2.77 6.69 -13.77
CA ASP A 84 2.17 5.66 -14.61
C ASP A 84 1.30 4.71 -13.76
N PHE A 85 1.81 4.25 -12.62
CA PHE A 85 1.06 3.44 -11.68
C PHE A 85 -0.25 4.13 -11.26
N LYS A 86 -0.18 5.41 -10.89
CA LYS A 86 -1.36 6.21 -10.52
C LYS A 86 -2.35 6.30 -11.68
N ASN A 87 -1.89 6.68 -12.86
CA ASN A 87 -2.74 6.81 -14.04
C ASN A 87 -3.43 5.50 -14.40
N ILE A 88 -2.74 4.36 -14.28
CA ILE A 88 -3.31 3.05 -14.58
C ILE A 88 -4.37 2.69 -13.53
N VAL A 89 -4.04 2.78 -12.25
CA VAL A 89 -4.95 2.32 -11.20
C VAL A 89 -6.21 3.18 -11.09
N GLU A 90 -6.12 4.48 -11.38
CA GLU A 90 -7.24 5.43 -11.33
C GLU A 90 -8.10 5.42 -12.60
N ASN A 91 -7.63 4.82 -13.70
CA ASN A 91 -8.31 4.85 -14.99
C ASN A 91 -9.73 4.25 -14.94
N GLY A 92 -10.73 5.11 -15.05
CA GLY A 92 -12.15 4.73 -15.01
C GLY A 92 -12.67 4.29 -13.63
N VAL A 93 -11.93 4.59 -12.57
CA VAL A 93 -12.31 4.35 -11.17
C VAL A 93 -12.66 5.68 -10.51
N ARG A 94 -13.69 5.67 -9.65
CA ARG A 94 -14.08 6.87 -8.89
C ARG A 94 -13.01 7.23 -7.86
N PRO A 95 -12.70 8.53 -7.70
CA PRO A 95 -11.66 8.98 -6.78
C PRO A 95 -11.86 8.57 -5.31
N ASP A 96 -13.10 8.47 -4.83
CA ASP A 96 -13.42 8.07 -3.45
C ASP A 96 -13.09 6.59 -3.14
N ARG A 97 -12.66 5.83 -4.14
CA ARG A 97 -12.35 4.40 -4.01
C ARG A 97 -10.88 4.06 -4.07
N ILE A 98 -10.04 4.96 -4.54
CA ILE A 98 -8.59 4.79 -4.63
C ILE A 98 -7.89 6.10 -4.32
N ARG A 99 -6.87 6.04 -3.46
CA ARG A 99 -5.93 7.12 -3.23
C ARG A 99 -4.51 6.58 -3.09
N ILE A 100 -3.59 7.29 -3.70
CA ILE A 100 -2.15 7.09 -3.51
C ILE A 100 -1.63 8.30 -2.76
N THR A 101 -1.19 8.09 -1.52
CA THR A 101 -0.87 9.13 -0.56
C THR A 101 0.56 9.01 -0.06
N HIS A 102 1.01 10.04 0.61
CA HIS A 102 2.22 10.02 1.43
C HIS A 102 1.95 10.66 2.80
N SER A 103 2.73 10.31 3.80
CA SER A 103 2.63 10.92 5.12
C SER A 103 3.46 12.20 5.15
N SER A 104 2.82 13.33 5.44
CA SER A 104 3.42 14.67 5.53
C SER A 104 3.33 15.22 6.94
N ALA A 105 4.38 15.92 7.39
CA ALA A 105 4.32 16.73 8.60
C ALA A 105 3.63 18.08 8.31
N GLN A 106 3.00 18.67 9.32
CA GLN A 106 2.40 20.00 9.18
C GLN A 106 3.47 21.08 8.95
N PRO A 107 3.19 22.10 8.11
CA PRO A 107 4.06 23.27 7.97
C PRO A 107 4.23 23.97 9.32
N GLY A 108 5.48 24.12 9.77
CA GLY A 108 5.80 24.81 11.03
C GLY A 108 6.30 23.91 12.18
N SER A 109 6.20 22.60 12.09
CA SER A 109 7.01 21.69 12.91
C SER A 109 8.43 21.73 12.34
N GLY A 110 9.37 22.39 12.91
CA GLY A 110 10.74 22.75 12.49
C GLY A 110 11.53 21.82 11.54
N ASP A 111 11.03 20.66 11.22
CA ASP A 111 11.38 19.78 10.12
C ASP A 111 10.12 19.53 9.29
N ALA A 112 10.05 20.17 8.12
CA ALA A 112 9.11 19.78 7.06
C ALA A 112 9.51 18.41 6.47
N ALA A 113 9.89 17.48 7.32
CA ALA A 113 10.38 16.19 6.92
C ALA A 113 9.19 15.33 6.47
N LEU A 114 9.15 15.09 5.18
CA LEU A 114 8.33 14.03 4.60
C LEU A 114 8.72 12.70 5.26
N LYS A 115 7.74 11.99 5.79
CA LYS A 115 8.00 10.70 6.43
C LYS A 115 8.38 9.69 5.35
N ARG A 116 9.59 9.14 5.45
CA ARG A 116 10.04 8.10 4.53
C ARG A 116 9.39 6.77 4.89
N ILE A 117 8.57 6.25 4.00
CA ILE A 117 8.01 4.91 4.11
C ILE A 117 9.05 3.91 3.62
N HIS A 118 9.42 2.94 4.46
CA HIS A 118 10.27 1.82 4.04
C HIS A 118 9.62 0.46 4.30
N SER A 119 8.43 0.45 4.89
CA SER A 119 7.59 -0.75 5.04
C SER A 119 7.21 -1.33 3.67
N LYS A 120 7.06 -2.63 3.61
CA LYS A 120 6.45 -3.38 2.53
C LYS A 120 5.39 -4.25 3.16
N LEU A 121 4.18 -3.69 3.22
CA LEU A 121 3.05 -4.26 3.92
C LEU A 121 1.79 -4.10 3.08
N MET A 122 0.95 -5.12 3.06
CA MET A 122 -0.38 -5.07 2.49
C MET A 122 -1.36 -5.82 3.39
N THR A 123 -2.51 -5.20 3.69
CA THR A 123 -3.65 -5.90 4.30
C THR A 123 -4.81 -5.96 3.32
N ILE A 124 -5.55 -7.07 3.33
CA ILE A 124 -6.70 -7.29 2.45
C ILE A 124 -7.86 -7.83 3.28
N ASP A 125 -8.97 -7.07 3.34
CA ASP A 125 -10.25 -7.45 3.97
C ASP A 125 -10.12 -7.96 5.41
N ASP A 126 -9.11 -7.50 6.14
CA ASP A 126 -8.72 -8.02 7.47
C ASP A 126 -8.51 -9.55 7.49
N ARG A 127 -8.39 -10.17 6.34
CA ARG A 127 -8.19 -11.62 6.16
C ARG A 127 -6.75 -11.99 5.85
N TYR A 128 -6.05 -11.12 5.13
CA TYR A 128 -4.66 -11.38 4.75
C TYR A 128 -3.78 -10.22 5.16
N LEU A 129 -2.60 -10.58 5.65
CA LEU A 129 -1.51 -9.66 5.93
C LEU A 129 -0.26 -10.16 5.21
N VAL A 130 0.34 -9.31 4.39
CA VAL A 130 1.65 -9.52 3.76
C VAL A 130 2.64 -8.56 4.37
N ILE A 131 3.79 -9.07 4.80
CA ILE A 131 4.92 -8.27 5.28
C ILE A 131 6.19 -8.85 4.69
N GLY A 132 7.04 -8.01 4.10
CA GLY A 132 8.28 -8.50 3.53
C GLY A 132 9.26 -7.44 3.08
N SER A 133 10.11 -7.84 2.15
CA SER A 133 11.14 -6.98 1.58
C SER A 133 10.76 -6.39 0.22
N SER A 134 9.70 -6.89 -0.43
CA SER A 134 9.38 -6.61 -1.83
C SER A 134 8.77 -5.23 -2.04
N ASN A 135 9.41 -4.39 -2.82
CA ASN A 135 8.79 -3.17 -3.34
C ASN A 135 7.86 -3.51 -4.52
N PHE A 136 6.83 -2.68 -4.73
CA PHE A 136 6.02 -2.75 -5.96
C PHE A 136 6.78 -2.13 -7.13
N SER A 137 7.87 -2.77 -7.49
CA SER A 137 8.80 -2.36 -8.54
C SER A 137 9.18 -3.54 -9.44
N ASN A 138 9.66 -3.22 -10.64
CA ASN A 138 10.15 -4.23 -11.57
C ASN A 138 11.30 -5.04 -10.98
N ARG A 139 12.19 -4.38 -10.23
CA ARG A 139 13.34 -5.02 -9.61
C ARG A 139 12.93 -6.09 -8.61
N SER A 140 12.08 -5.73 -7.63
CA SER A 140 11.65 -6.67 -6.59
C SER A 140 10.83 -7.85 -7.12
N MET A 141 10.14 -7.66 -8.26
CA MET A 141 9.35 -8.73 -8.86
C MET A 141 10.17 -9.70 -9.72
N THR A 142 11.40 -9.33 -10.15
CA THR A 142 12.14 -10.11 -11.15
C THR A 142 13.65 -10.22 -10.93
N LEU A 143 14.31 -9.21 -10.37
CA LEU A 143 15.77 -9.07 -10.36
C LEU A 143 16.40 -9.13 -8.97
N ASP A 144 15.74 -8.58 -7.96
CA ASP A 144 16.23 -8.60 -6.58
C ASP A 144 15.82 -9.90 -5.89
N THR A 145 16.57 -10.31 -4.87
CA THR A 145 16.18 -11.43 -4.01
C THR A 145 15.26 -10.89 -2.93
N GLU A 146 14.03 -11.43 -2.87
CA GLU A 146 12.99 -10.97 -1.95
C GLU A 146 12.37 -12.13 -1.17
N CYS A 147 11.83 -11.79 0.00
CA CYS A 147 11.11 -12.73 0.86
C CYS A 147 9.94 -12.03 1.56
N ASP A 148 8.74 -12.49 1.30
CA ASP A 148 7.52 -11.98 1.91
C ASP A 148 6.81 -13.07 2.72
N LEU A 149 6.28 -12.70 3.88
CA LEU A 149 5.46 -13.54 4.75
C LEU A 149 4.00 -13.22 4.53
N ILE A 150 3.19 -14.27 4.40
CA ILE A 150 1.74 -14.18 4.23
C ILE A 150 1.07 -14.82 5.44
N PHE A 151 0.25 -14.04 6.14
CA PHE A 151 -0.63 -14.48 7.21
C PHE A 151 -2.07 -14.47 6.70
N ALA A 152 -2.74 -15.61 6.76
CA ALA A 152 -4.17 -15.73 6.48
C ALA A 152 -4.91 -15.94 7.79
N ALA A 153 -5.87 -15.07 8.08
CA ALA A 153 -6.71 -15.18 9.28
C ALA A 153 -7.82 -16.21 9.05
N ASP A 154 -7.84 -17.25 9.87
CA ASP A 154 -8.83 -18.32 9.89
C ASP A 154 -9.82 -18.21 11.07
N SER A 155 -9.61 -17.21 11.95
CA SER A 155 -10.45 -16.94 13.13
C SER A 155 -10.70 -15.45 13.32
N GLU A 156 -11.76 -15.11 14.05
CA GLU A 156 -12.10 -13.71 14.34
C GLU A 156 -11.02 -12.98 15.15
N PRO A 157 -10.37 -13.56 16.15
CA PRO A 157 -9.25 -12.89 16.82
C PRO A 157 -8.08 -12.55 15.90
N GLN A 158 -7.79 -13.39 14.91
CA GLN A 158 -6.72 -13.10 13.93
C GLN A 158 -7.13 -11.98 12.98
N ARG A 159 -8.39 -11.93 12.52
CA ARG A 159 -8.91 -10.81 11.72
C ARG A 159 -8.84 -9.50 12.51
N ALA A 160 -9.28 -9.52 13.77
CA ALA A 160 -9.19 -8.36 14.65
C ALA A 160 -7.74 -7.89 14.85
N ALA A 161 -6.77 -8.80 14.89
CA ALA A 161 -5.35 -8.44 14.98
C ALA A 161 -4.83 -7.77 13.71
N ILE A 162 -5.22 -8.25 12.52
CA ILE A 162 -4.86 -7.62 11.23
C ILE A 162 -5.51 -6.24 11.11
N ALA A 163 -6.81 -6.12 11.46
CA ALA A 163 -7.51 -4.84 11.49
C ALA A 163 -6.85 -3.84 12.44
N HIS A 164 -6.48 -4.29 13.64
CA HIS A 164 -5.80 -3.45 14.63
C HIS A 164 -4.46 -2.94 14.12
N LEU A 165 -3.63 -3.81 13.53
CA LEU A 165 -2.35 -3.42 12.93
C LEU A 165 -2.55 -2.34 11.84
N ARG A 166 -3.48 -2.56 10.91
CA ARG A 166 -3.81 -1.56 9.89
C ARG A 166 -4.25 -0.23 10.50
N ASN A 167 -5.12 -0.28 11.51
CA ASN A 167 -5.66 0.92 12.13
C ASN A 167 -4.60 1.69 12.92
N ASP A 168 -3.66 0.97 13.55
CA ASP A 168 -2.51 1.56 14.25
C ASP A 168 -1.58 2.31 13.29
N LEU A 169 -1.24 1.69 12.15
CA LEU A 169 -0.45 2.33 11.10
C LEU A 169 -1.15 3.58 10.52
N LEU A 170 -2.45 3.50 10.26
CA LEU A 170 -3.23 4.65 9.82
C LEU A 170 -3.29 5.75 10.88
N ALA A 171 -3.39 5.38 12.16
CA ALA A 171 -3.34 6.32 13.27
C ALA A 171 -2.00 7.07 13.31
N GLU A 172 -0.88 6.36 13.08
CA GLU A 172 0.44 6.97 13.00
C GLU A 172 0.55 7.97 11.83
N HIS A 173 0.03 7.63 10.64
CA HIS A 173 0.10 8.49 9.46
C HIS A 173 -0.83 9.69 9.52
N THR A 174 -1.89 9.63 10.31
CA THR A 174 -2.90 10.70 10.41
C THR A 174 -2.83 11.45 11.74
N SER A 175 -2.02 10.96 12.70
CA SER A 175 -2.01 11.40 14.10
C SER A 175 -3.40 11.37 14.76
N LEU A 176 -4.28 10.50 14.30
CA LEU A 176 -5.55 10.18 14.93
C LEU A 176 -5.37 9.09 15.98
N SER A 177 -6.30 8.95 16.90
CA SER A 177 -6.39 7.73 17.72
C SER A 177 -6.91 6.55 16.90
N ILE A 178 -6.56 5.33 17.28
CA ILE A 178 -7.08 4.11 16.64
C ILE A 178 -8.61 4.11 16.60
N ALA A 179 -9.27 4.52 17.68
CA ALA A 179 -10.73 4.60 17.76
C ALA A 179 -11.33 5.64 16.78
N GLN A 180 -10.61 6.70 16.45
CA GLN A 180 -11.02 7.65 15.41
C GLN A 180 -10.87 7.05 14.03
N VAL A 181 -9.77 6.37 13.76
CA VAL A 181 -9.53 5.65 12.49
C VAL A 181 -10.63 4.59 12.27
N GLU A 182 -10.91 3.76 13.27
CA GLU A 182 -11.98 2.74 13.21
C GLU A 182 -13.33 3.36 12.84
N ARG A 183 -13.69 4.45 13.48
CA ARG A 183 -14.95 5.15 13.22
C ARG A 183 -15.02 5.72 11.80
N ILE A 184 -13.89 6.22 11.27
CA ILE A 184 -13.82 6.73 9.90
C ILE A 184 -13.92 5.58 8.90
N LEU A 185 -13.25 4.46 9.14
CA LEU A 185 -13.26 3.30 8.24
C LEU A 185 -14.65 2.65 8.09
N GLN A 186 -15.54 2.83 9.07
CA GLN A 186 -16.93 2.39 9.00
C GLN A 186 -17.82 3.26 8.09
N GLN A 187 -17.32 4.42 7.63
CA GLN A 187 -18.08 5.33 6.79
C GLN A 187 -17.98 4.98 5.31
N ALA A 188 -19.00 5.31 4.52
CA ALA A 188 -18.99 5.08 3.08
C ALA A 188 -17.83 5.79 2.35
N GLN A 189 -17.43 6.97 2.80
CA GLN A 189 -16.33 7.78 2.26
C GLN A 189 -15.09 7.71 3.17
N CYS A 190 -14.71 6.52 3.64
CA CYS A 190 -13.67 6.36 4.64
C CYS A 190 -12.30 6.90 4.20
N ILE A 191 -11.92 6.75 2.93
CA ILE A 191 -10.63 7.25 2.44
C ILE A 191 -10.61 8.79 2.48
N ASP A 192 -11.65 9.44 1.97
CA ASP A 192 -11.75 10.90 2.03
C ASP A 192 -11.81 11.39 3.48
N GLY A 193 -12.47 10.64 4.37
CA GLY A 193 -12.50 10.93 5.80
C GLY A 193 -11.10 10.90 6.44
N LEU A 194 -10.26 9.94 6.06
CA LEU A 194 -8.86 9.88 6.53
C LEU A 194 -8.02 11.06 6.00
N LEU A 195 -8.21 11.44 4.73
CA LEU A 195 -7.49 12.55 4.12
C LEU A 195 -7.94 13.92 4.67
N GLN A 196 -9.21 14.06 5.01
CA GLN A 196 -9.78 15.30 5.55
C GLN A 196 -9.57 15.45 7.06
N ALA A 197 -9.15 14.42 7.74
CA ALA A 197 -8.84 14.44 9.16
C ALA A 197 -7.61 15.31 9.46
N LYS A 198 -7.66 16.58 9.00
CA LYS A 198 -6.72 17.65 9.33
C LYS A 198 -7.02 18.09 10.75
N SER A 199 -6.59 17.30 11.72
CA SER A 199 -6.54 17.81 13.08
C SER A 199 -5.29 18.69 13.25
N ASN A 200 -5.15 19.39 14.37
CA ASN A 200 -3.93 20.09 14.77
C ASN A 200 -2.75 19.11 14.98
N ASN A 201 -2.69 18.04 14.24
CA ASN A 201 -1.87 16.88 14.42
C ASN A 201 -0.58 16.99 13.62
N GLN A 202 0.46 16.36 14.13
CA GLN A 202 1.81 16.45 13.61
C GLN A 202 1.94 15.85 12.19
N TYR A 203 1.14 14.84 11.85
CA TYR A 203 1.15 14.16 10.55
C TYR A 203 -0.25 14.05 9.94
N HIS A 204 -0.30 14.04 8.61
CA HIS A 204 -1.51 13.83 7.82
C HIS A 204 -1.17 13.13 6.49
N LEU A 205 -2.18 12.50 5.87
CA LEU A 205 -2.04 11.93 4.53
C LEU A 205 -2.25 13.03 3.48
N SER A 206 -1.33 13.08 2.49
CA SER A 206 -1.38 13.97 1.32
C SER A 206 -1.26 13.16 0.03
N GLU A 207 -1.87 13.66 -1.05
CA GLU A 207 -1.77 13.06 -2.40
C GLU A 207 -0.53 13.50 -3.15
#